data_93fe371da2fe92276e9ffbf8bb7f414a
#
_entry.id   93fe371da2fe92276e9ffbf8bb7f414a
#
_cell.length_a   1.000
_cell.length_b   1.000
_cell.length_c   1.000
_cell.angle_alpha   90.00
_cell.angle_beta   90.00
_cell.angle_gamma   90.00
#
_symmetry.space_group_name_H-M   'P 1'
#
loop_
_entity.id
_entity.type
_entity.pdbx_description
1 polymer ?
#
loop_
_entity_poly.entity_id
_entity_poly.type
_entity_poly.pdbx_seq_one_letter_code
_entity_poly.pdbx_strand_id
1 'polypeptide(L)'
;MTRERKPIDAALKRFLDETAPAAPILQQPTAAARVEMARALMLQARNRRVEIPGLPNRVETHEATIGDGLTGRMYTPPDGTRPLPALVFAHGGGWVVGSVETHDPFCRLLSEAADIIVLSVEFRRAPENPFPAALDDMLAAYRWAAAHTESFGADTKRLMLGGDSAGGNLAAVAANRICATNEIVHPAGLMLLYPVTDHPSANHVSYTENATGYGLEASVMRFFWQQYASGVSPDDTNISPLRLATVPSLPPTLVATAEYDPLRDDGIAYAKKLAKAGIAVTHMHAADMHHNFPVHPGTIARFPQSVAALDEFAQWTRETVK
;
A
#
# COMPACT_ATOMS: atom_id res chain seq x y z
N MET A 1 18.42 -12.11 -21.51
CA MET A 1 18.82 -10.70 -21.79
C MET A 1 18.84 -10.00 -20.46
N THR A 2 20.00 -9.63 -19.97
CA THR A 2 20.16 -8.78 -18.78
C THR A 2 19.58 -7.41 -19.13
N ARG A 3 18.55 -7.00 -18.41
CA ARG A 3 17.93 -5.67 -18.54
C ARG A 3 19.00 -4.64 -18.18
N GLU A 4 19.33 -3.74 -19.10
CA GLU A 4 20.23 -2.63 -18.82
C GLU A 4 19.54 -1.69 -17.82
N ARG A 5 20.04 -1.65 -16.61
CA ARG A 5 19.49 -0.85 -15.51
C ARG A 5 20.11 0.54 -15.57
N LYS A 6 19.26 1.57 -15.58
CA LYS A 6 19.75 2.95 -15.42
C LYS A 6 20.36 3.13 -14.03
N PRO A 7 21.45 3.88 -13.85
CA PRO A 7 21.93 4.26 -12.54
C PRO A 7 20.88 5.12 -11.82
N ILE A 8 20.81 4.99 -10.49
CA ILE A 8 19.94 5.84 -9.68
C ILE A 8 20.33 7.31 -9.83
N ASP A 9 19.33 8.20 -9.88
CA ASP A 9 19.56 9.64 -9.89
C ASP A 9 20.33 10.08 -8.63
N ALA A 10 21.30 10.97 -8.79
CA ALA A 10 22.18 11.40 -7.71
C ALA A 10 21.45 12.17 -6.60
N ALA A 11 20.37 12.91 -6.93
CA ALA A 11 19.56 13.62 -5.93
C ALA A 11 18.71 12.64 -5.14
N LEU A 12 18.13 11.63 -5.81
CA LEU A 12 17.39 10.56 -5.16
C LEU A 12 18.31 9.74 -4.24
N LYS A 13 19.52 9.40 -4.71
CA LYS A 13 20.47 8.66 -3.88
C LYS A 13 20.84 9.42 -2.60
N ARG A 14 21.17 10.72 -2.71
CA ARG A 14 21.42 11.56 -1.53
C ARG A 14 20.23 11.61 -0.58
N PHE A 15 19.03 11.78 -1.12
CA PHE A 15 17.81 11.78 -0.32
C PHE A 15 17.64 10.48 0.47
N LEU A 16 17.87 9.33 -0.16
CA LEU A 16 17.77 8.02 0.48
C LEU A 16 18.84 7.81 1.56
N ASP A 17 20.08 8.22 1.29
CA ASP A 17 21.16 8.13 2.27
C ASP A 17 20.90 8.98 3.53
N GLU A 18 20.19 10.11 3.38
CA GLU A 18 19.81 10.99 4.48
C GLU A 18 18.57 10.55 5.25
N THR A 19 17.65 9.84 4.61
CA THR A 19 16.29 9.65 5.16
C THR A 19 15.94 8.20 5.50
N ALA A 20 16.64 7.23 4.95
CA ALA A 20 16.27 5.82 5.06
C ALA A 20 17.41 4.93 5.60
N PRO A 21 17.94 5.17 6.79
CA PRO A 21 18.95 4.28 7.37
C PRO A 21 18.27 3.01 7.90
N ALA A 22 18.29 1.90 7.15
CA ALA A 22 17.81 0.61 7.63
C ALA A 22 18.76 -0.07 8.65
N ALA A 23 20.03 0.24 8.58
CA ALA A 23 21.07 -0.31 9.46
C ALA A 23 20.73 -0.19 10.98
N PRO A 24 20.18 0.93 11.51
CA PRO A 24 19.86 1.04 12.93
C PRO A 24 18.82 0.01 13.42
N ILE A 25 17.90 -0.41 12.57
CA ILE A 25 16.85 -1.38 12.96
C ILE A 25 17.47 -2.72 13.25
N LEU A 26 18.26 -3.25 12.34
CA LEU A 26 18.80 -4.60 12.43
C LEU A 26 19.98 -4.72 13.42
N GLN A 27 20.63 -3.61 13.77
CA GLN A 27 21.65 -3.55 14.79
C GLN A 27 21.10 -3.69 16.21
N GLN A 28 19.80 -3.52 16.41
CA GLN A 28 19.19 -3.71 17.73
C GLN A 28 19.25 -5.19 18.15
N PRO A 29 19.55 -5.46 19.45
CA PRO A 29 19.88 -6.81 19.93
C PRO A 29 18.68 -7.77 19.94
N THR A 30 17.46 -7.26 20.12
CA THR A 30 16.25 -8.07 20.23
C THR A 30 15.21 -7.72 19.17
N ALA A 31 14.29 -8.64 18.88
CA ALA A 31 13.17 -8.40 17.97
C ALA A 31 12.30 -7.21 18.45
N ALA A 32 11.99 -7.15 19.75
CA ALA A 32 11.23 -6.04 20.33
C ALA A 32 11.94 -4.69 20.11
N ALA A 33 13.25 -4.59 20.42
CA ALA A 33 14.01 -3.37 20.20
C ALA A 33 14.08 -2.98 18.70
N ARG A 34 14.11 -3.96 17.79
CA ARG A 34 14.04 -3.72 16.33
C ARG A 34 12.70 -3.12 15.92
N VAL A 35 11.59 -3.64 16.47
CA VAL A 35 10.24 -3.12 16.23
C VAL A 35 10.12 -1.69 16.75
N GLU A 36 10.57 -1.42 17.98
CA GLU A 36 10.56 -0.07 18.56
C GLU A 36 11.38 0.90 17.71
N MET A 37 12.59 0.52 17.29
CA MET A 37 13.43 1.34 16.42
C MET A 37 12.75 1.63 15.08
N ALA A 38 12.15 0.63 14.44
CA ALA A 38 11.43 0.81 13.17
C ALA A 38 10.25 1.78 13.31
N ARG A 39 9.47 1.67 14.39
CA ARG A 39 8.36 2.58 14.71
C ARG A 39 8.85 3.99 15.01
N ALA A 40 9.93 4.13 15.77
CA ALA A 40 10.54 5.42 16.06
C ALA A 40 11.05 6.14 14.81
N LEU A 41 11.70 5.41 13.89
CA LEU A 41 12.16 5.97 12.61
C LEU A 41 10.99 6.42 11.71
N MET A 42 9.91 5.63 11.64
CA MET A 42 8.72 6.00 10.88
C MET A 42 8.06 7.26 11.47
N LEU A 43 7.94 7.35 12.80
CA LEU A 43 7.42 8.52 13.49
C LEU A 43 8.32 9.75 13.29
N GLN A 44 9.62 9.57 13.33
CA GLN A 44 10.58 10.64 13.06
C GLN A 44 10.48 11.15 11.62
N ALA A 45 10.33 10.26 10.65
CA ALA A 45 10.14 10.63 9.25
C ALA A 45 8.85 11.47 9.06
N ARG A 46 7.76 11.07 9.74
CA ARG A 46 6.51 11.84 9.79
C ARG A 46 6.69 13.23 10.43
N ASN A 47 7.37 13.29 11.58
CA ASN A 47 7.53 14.53 12.36
C ASN A 47 8.51 15.51 11.70
N ARG A 48 9.32 15.09 10.74
CA ARG A 48 10.03 16.02 9.87
C ARG A 48 8.99 16.86 9.13
N ARG A 49 8.84 18.13 9.50
CA ARG A 49 7.95 19.08 8.81
C ARG A 49 8.44 19.27 7.38
N VAL A 50 7.95 18.43 6.49
CA VAL A 50 8.16 18.62 5.06
C VAL A 50 6.93 19.36 4.56
N GLU A 51 7.13 20.60 4.08
CA GLU A 51 6.08 21.28 3.33
C GLU A 51 5.88 20.52 2.02
N ILE A 52 4.69 19.98 1.84
CA ILE A 52 4.29 19.34 0.59
C ILE A 52 3.57 20.42 -0.22
N PRO A 53 4.15 20.88 -1.34
CA PRO A 53 3.48 21.84 -2.20
C PRO A 53 2.12 21.31 -2.65
N GLY A 54 1.09 22.13 -2.48
CA GLY A 54 -0.27 21.73 -2.89
C GLY A 54 -0.96 20.72 -1.98
N LEU A 55 -0.44 20.46 -0.77
CA LEU A 55 -1.17 19.59 0.18
C LEU A 55 -2.56 20.17 0.47
N PRO A 56 -3.65 19.42 0.20
CA PRO A 56 -4.99 19.94 0.32
C PRO A 56 -5.37 20.17 1.78
N ASN A 57 -5.62 21.41 2.16
CA ASN A 57 -6.17 21.76 3.47
C ASN A 57 -7.71 21.78 3.50
N ARG A 58 -8.37 21.65 2.33
CA ARG A 58 -9.83 21.64 2.19
C ARG A 58 -10.45 20.24 2.27
N VAL A 59 -9.62 19.18 2.21
CA VAL A 59 -10.11 17.81 2.41
C VAL A 59 -10.54 17.64 3.86
N GLU A 60 -11.81 17.37 4.08
CA GLU A 60 -12.35 17.11 5.40
C GLU A 60 -11.90 15.75 5.92
N THR A 61 -11.63 15.67 7.22
CA THR A 61 -11.24 14.40 7.85
C THR A 61 -12.12 14.10 9.05
N HIS A 62 -12.56 12.83 9.13
CA HIS A 62 -13.35 12.33 10.24
C HIS A 62 -12.80 10.98 10.69
N GLU A 63 -12.68 10.79 12.01
CA GLU A 63 -12.37 9.46 12.56
C GLU A 63 -13.58 8.55 12.38
N ALA A 64 -13.37 7.35 11.87
CA ALA A 64 -14.40 6.34 11.66
C ALA A 64 -14.27 5.24 12.71
N THR A 65 -15.36 4.88 13.37
CA THR A 65 -15.46 3.67 14.18
C THR A 65 -16.07 2.57 13.31
N ILE A 66 -15.27 1.59 12.96
CA ILE A 66 -15.66 0.51 12.04
C ILE A 66 -16.36 -0.63 12.79
N GLY A 67 -15.98 -0.88 14.04
CA GLY A 67 -16.56 -1.92 14.91
C GLY A 67 -15.46 -2.70 15.64
N ASP A 68 -15.80 -3.33 16.75
CA ASP A 68 -14.92 -4.20 17.56
C ASP A 68 -13.54 -3.58 17.90
N GLY A 69 -13.52 -2.24 18.11
CA GLY A 69 -12.31 -1.48 18.38
C GLY A 69 -11.48 -1.13 17.14
N LEU A 70 -11.90 -1.55 15.94
CA LEU A 70 -11.27 -1.15 14.68
C LEU A 70 -11.71 0.26 14.31
N THR A 71 -10.74 1.10 14.00
CA THR A 71 -10.93 2.50 13.62
C THR A 71 -10.29 2.78 12.26
N GLY A 72 -10.57 3.95 11.72
CA GLY A 72 -9.96 4.47 10.50
C GLY A 72 -10.19 5.96 10.40
N ARG A 73 -9.63 6.55 9.36
CA ARG A 73 -9.87 7.96 9.04
C ARG A 73 -10.45 8.09 7.64
N MET A 74 -11.55 8.80 7.54
CA MET A 74 -12.14 9.19 6.25
C MET A 74 -11.58 10.53 5.80
N TYR A 75 -11.29 10.61 4.53
CA TYR A 75 -10.86 11.81 3.81
C TYR A 75 -11.91 12.10 2.75
N THR A 76 -12.55 13.25 2.83
CA THR A 76 -13.65 13.63 1.94
C THR A 76 -13.25 14.86 1.13
N PRO A 77 -13.27 14.81 -0.22
CA PRO A 77 -12.97 15.96 -1.04
C PRO A 77 -14.06 17.04 -0.89
N PRO A 78 -13.71 18.35 -1.04
CA PRO A 78 -14.63 19.44 -0.72
C PRO A 78 -15.78 19.60 -1.72
N ASP A 79 -15.54 19.33 -3.00
CA ASP A 79 -16.39 19.80 -4.09
C ASP A 79 -17.15 18.68 -4.86
N GLY A 80 -17.00 17.40 -4.47
CA GLY A 80 -17.54 16.26 -5.21
C GLY A 80 -19.06 16.14 -5.22
N THR A 81 -19.65 15.77 -6.36
CA THR A 81 -21.07 15.47 -6.49
C THR A 81 -21.40 14.12 -5.85
N ARG A 82 -22.18 14.13 -4.78
CA ARG A 82 -22.57 12.91 -4.05
C ARG A 82 -23.67 12.12 -4.77
N PRO A 83 -23.72 10.78 -4.63
CA PRO A 83 -22.75 9.98 -3.87
C PRO A 83 -21.40 9.87 -4.58
N LEU A 84 -20.29 9.88 -3.83
CA LEU A 84 -18.93 9.79 -4.35
C LEU A 84 -18.45 8.34 -4.46
N PRO A 85 -17.48 8.03 -5.32
CA PRO A 85 -16.73 6.80 -5.20
C PRO A 85 -15.96 6.76 -3.88
N ALA A 86 -15.63 5.55 -3.38
CA ALA A 86 -14.83 5.42 -2.17
C ALA A 86 -13.75 4.34 -2.31
N LEU A 87 -12.64 4.54 -1.61
CA LEU A 87 -11.52 3.62 -1.53
C LEU A 87 -11.28 3.23 -0.07
N VAL A 88 -11.38 1.94 0.25
CA VAL A 88 -10.89 1.39 1.52
C VAL A 88 -9.40 1.10 1.34
N PHE A 89 -8.56 1.81 2.11
CA PHE A 89 -7.11 1.84 1.92
C PHE A 89 -6.37 1.30 3.14
N ALA A 90 -5.48 0.33 2.94
CA ALA A 90 -4.55 -0.17 3.93
C ALA A 90 -3.17 0.46 3.74
N HIS A 91 -2.65 1.09 4.79
CA HIS A 91 -1.32 1.68 4.76
C HIS A 91 -0.19 0.65 4.73
N GLY A 92 0.98 1.02 4.19
CA GLY A 92 2.20 0.25 4.23
C GLY A 92 2.88 0.23 5.60
N GLY A 93 4.05 -0.42 5.65
CA GLY A 93 4.86 -0.51 6.87
C GLY A 93 5.16 -1.93 7.31
N GLY A 94 5.21 -2.90 6.39
CA GLY A 94 5.59 -4.29 6.69
C GLY A 94 4.70 -4.95 7.75
N TRP A 95 3.43 -4.56 7.86
CA TRP A 95 2.46 -4.99 8.88
C TRP A 95 2.88 -4.68 10.34
N VAL A 96 4.01 -4.03 10.56
CA VAL A 96 4.64 -3.79 11.88
C VAL A 96 4.65 -2.32 12.25
N VAL A 97 4.84 -1.46 11.28
CA VAL A 97 4.89 0.00 11.42
C VAL A 97 3.84 0.66 10.53
N GLY A 98 3.82 1.98 10.49
CA GLY A 98 2.80 2.73 9.75
C GLY A 98 1.52 2.95 10.57
N SER A 99 0.68 3.83 10.08
CA SER A 99 -0.61 4.21 10.68
C SER A 99 -1.36 5.12 9.70
N VAL A 100 -2.63 5.40 9.98
CA VAL A 100 -3.41 6.42 9.26
C VAL A 100 -2.70 7.78 9.27
N GLU A 101 -2.01 8.09 10.37
CA GLU A 101 -1.25 9.34 10.52
C GLU A 101 -0.06 9.43 9.56
N THR A 102 0.67 8.34 9.33
CA THR A 102 1.85 8.35 8.46
C THR A 102 1.48 8.48 6.99
N HIS A 103 0.25 8.11 6.62
CA HIS A 103 -0.28 8.14 5.26
C HIS A 103 -1.28 9.29 5.02
N ASP A 104 -1.52 10.14 6.05
CA ASP A 104 -2.44 11.29 5.95
C ASP A 104 -2.18 12.19 4.73
N PRO A 105 -0.93 12.61 4.42
CA PRO A 105 -0.68 13.45 3.24
C PRO A 105 -1.06 12.77 1.92
N PHE A 106 -0.74 11.49 1.77
CA PHE A 106 -1.08 10.73 0.57
C PHE A 106 -2.60 10.58 0.41
N CYS A 107 -3.30 10.22 1.50
CA CYS A 107 -4.75 10.06 1.47
C CYS A 107 -5.48 11.36 1.14
N ARG A 108 -5.00 12.51 1.64
CA ARG A 108 -5.55 13.83 1.27
C ARG A 108 -5.34 14.14 -0.20
N LEU A 109 -4.11 13.98 -0.69
CA LEU A 109 -3.78 14.23 -2.08
C LEU A 109 -4.57 13.34 -3.03
N LEU A 110 -4.67 12.05 -2.73
CA LEU A 110 -5.43 11.11 -3.55
C LEU A 110 -6.94 11.44 -3.52
N SER A 111 -7.49 11.73 -2.33
CA SER A 111 -8.91 12.08 -2.17
C SER A 111 -9.29 13.28 -3.04
N GLU A 112 -8.52 14.38 -2.98
CA GLU A 112 -8.79 15.57 -3.79
C GLU A 112 -8.54 15.33 -5.28
N ALA A 113 -7.38 14.73 -5.64
CA ALA A 113 -7.02 14.54 -7.04
C ALA A 113 -7.94 13.56 -7.79
N ALA A 114 -8.44 12.54 -7.10
CA ALA A 114 -9.33 11.53 -7.69
C ALA A 114 -10.82 11.85 -7.51
N ASP A 115 -11.18 12.83 -6.70
CA ASP A 115 -12.54 13.16 -6.29
C ASP A 115 -13.27 11.96 -5.66
N ILE A 116 -12.62 11.33 -4.68
CA ILE A 116 -13.13 10.14 -3.98
C ILE A 116 -13.03 10.29 -2.46
N ILE A 117 -13.88 9.56 -1.75
CA ILE A 117 -13.70 9.36 -0.31
C ILE A 117 -12.62 8.28 -0.10
N VAL A 118 -11.62 8.56 0.74
CA VAL A 118 -10.64 7.54 1.16
C VAL A 118 -10.91 7.17 2.61
N LEU A 119 -11.16 5.89 2.90
CA LEU A 119 -11.18 5.34 4.25
C LEU A 119 -9.86 4.64 4.51
N SER A 120 -8.94 5.31 5.19
CA SER A 120 -7.67 4.71 5.64
C SER A 120 -7.89 3.92 6.93
N VAL A 121 -7.53 2.64 6.93
CA VAL A 121 -7.83 1.69 8.02
C VAL A 121 -6.66 1.63 9.00
N GLU A 122 -6.92 1.81 10.31
CA GLU A 122 -5.93 1.61 11.39
C GLU A 122 -5.97 0.15 11.84
N PHE A 123 -5.47 -0.75 11.01
CA PHE A 123 -5.47 -2.19 11.29
C PHE A 123 -4.47 -2.57 12.39
N ARG A 124 -4.74 -3.69 13.08
CA ARG A 124 -3.87 -4.25 14.12
C ARG A 124 -2.55 -4.71 13.53
N ARG A 125 -1.45 -4.35 14.19
CA ARG A 125 -0.09 -4.59 13.71
C ARG A 125 0.60 -5.72 14.45
N ALA A 126 1.50 -6.40 13.75
CA ALA A 126 2.45 -7.33 14.32
C ALA A 126 3.58 -6.57 15.08
N PRO A 127 4.26 -7.21 16.01
CA PRO A 127 4.11 -8.60 16.46
C PRO A 127 2.99 -8.79 17.49
N GLU A 128 2.37 -7.74 18.00
CA GLU A 128 1.32 -7.82 19.02
C GLU A 128 0.11 -8.58 18.48
N ASN A 129 -0.20 -8.40 17.20
CA ASN A 129 -1.29 -9.06 16.51
C ASN A 129 -0.77 -9.61 15.16
N PRO A 130 -0.14 -10.80 15.15
CA PRO A 130 0.39 -11.38 13.93
C PRO A 130 -0.75 -11.83 12.99
N PHE A 131 -0.38 -12.34 11.82
CA PHE A 131 -1.33 -12.94 10.88
C PHE A 131 -2.28 -13.93 11.60
N PRO A 132 -3.60 -13.88 11.33
CA PRO A 132 -4.26 -13.12 10.26
C PRO A 132 -4.87 -11.76 10.67
N ALA A 133 -4.57 -11.21 11.86
CA ALA A 133 -5.28 -10.08 12.46
C ALA A 133 -5.46 -8.88 11.53
N ALA A 134 -4.39 -8.41 10.86
CA ALA A 134 -4.47 -7.28 9.93
C ALA A 134 -5.35 -7.58 8.69
N LEU A 135 -5.33 -8.83 8.21
CA LEU A 135 -6.18 -9.26 7.10
C LEU A 135 -7.66 -9.28 7.51
N ASP A 136 -7.95 -9.78 8.70
CA ASP A 136 -9.32 -9.81 9.23
C ASP A 136 -9.86 -8.39 9.42
N ASP A 137 -9.03 -7.46 9.89
CA ASP A 137 -9.38 -6.05 10.01
C ASP A 137 -9.66 -5.41 8.65
N MET A 138 -8.86 -5.70 7.63
CA MET A 138 -9.10 -5.20 6.28
C MET A 138 -10.40 -5.71 5.68
N LEU A 139 -10.71 -7.01 5.89
CA LEU A 139 -11.99 -7.60 5.48
C LEU A 139 -13.17 -6.99 6.23
N ALA A 140 -13.02 -6.77 7.55
CA ALA A 140 -14.05 -6.13 8.36
C ALA A 140 -14.30 -4.69 7.92
N ALA A 141 -13.22 -3.92 7.63
CA ALA A 141 -13.32 -2.55 7.15
C ALA A 141 -14.04 -2.47 5.80
N TYR A 142 -13.74 -3.37 4.87
CA TYR A 142 -14.44 -3.40 3.58
C TYR A 142 -15.92 -3.75 3.74
N ARG A 143 -16.25 -4.77 4.55
CA ARG A 143 -17.65 -5.13 4.85
C ARG A 143 -18.42 -3.98 5.47
N TRP A 144 -17.80 -3.32 6.45
CA TRP A 144 -18.39 -2.15 7.09
C TRP A 144 -18.64 -1.02 6.08
N ALA A 145 -17.64 -0.70 5.27
CA ALA A 145 -17.76 0.34 4.26
C ALA A 145 -18.89 0.02 3.26
N ALA A 146 -18.97 -1.22 2.78
CA ALA A 146 -20.04 -1.66 1.85
C ALA A 146 -21.44 -1.54 2.44
N ALA A 147 -21.57 -1.78 3.76
CA ALA A 147 -22.86 -1.68 4.47
C ALA A 147 -23.27 -0.24 4.84
N HIS A 148 -22.31 0.71 4.88
CA HIS A 148 -22.54 2.05 5.41
C HIS A 148 -22.26 3.19 4.41
N THR A 149 -22.08 2.88 3.11
CA THR A 149 -21.75 3.88 2.07
C THR A 149 -22.67 5.11 2.10
N GLU A 150 -23.98 4.92 2.28
CA GLU A 150 -24.94 6.02 2.34
C GLU A 150 -24.65 6.97 3.50
N SER A 151 -24.24 6.45 4.66
CA SER A 151 -24.03 7.25 5.87
C SER A 151 -22.88 8.25 5.74
N PHE A 152 -21.89 7.95 4.88
CA PHE A 152 -20.78 8.86 4.60
C PHE A 152 -20.80 9.43 3.17
N GLY A 153 -21.89 9.23 2.44
CA GLY A 153 -22.14 9.84 1.12
C GLY A 153 -21.36 9.20 -0.03
N ALA A 154 -21.09 7.89 0.07
CA ALA A 154 -20.45 7.11 -0.98
C ALA A 154 -21.45 6.25 -1.77
N ASP A 155 -21.00 5.78 -2.93
CA ASP A 155 -21.74 4.85 -3.78
C ASP A 155 -21.18 3.43 -3.61
N THR A 156 -22.02 2.52 -3.14
CA THR A 156 -21.62 1.11 -2.95
C THR A 156 -21.12 0.44 -4.24
N LYS A 157 -21.64 0.84 -5.40
CA LYS A 157 -21.21 0.28 -6.70
C LYS A 157 -19.86 0.81 -7.16
N ARG A 158 -19.37 1.87 -6.52
CA ARG A 158 -18.07 2.52 -6.80
C ARG A 158 -17.12 2.44 -5.61
N LEU A 159 -17.30 1.39 -4.77
CA LEU A 159 -16.41 1.09 -3.66
C LEU A 159 -15.21 0.30 -4.15
N MET A 160 -14.01 0.78 -3.84
CA MET A 160 -12.73 0.20 -4.24
C MET A 160 -11.95 -0.34 -3.04
N LEU A 161 -10.96 -1.20 -3.32
CA LEU A 161 -9.95 -1.65 -2.38
C LEU A 161 -8.57 -1.16 -2.82
N GLY A 162 -7.70 -0.86 -1.87
CA GLY A 162 -6.32 -0.52 -2.20
C GLY A 162 -5.39 -0.51 -1.00
N GLY A 163 -4.12 -0.36 -1.29
CA GLY A 163 -3.06 -0.24 -0.29
C GLY A 163 -1.69 -0.19 -0.91
N ASP A 164 -0.72 0.18 -0.09
CA ASP A 164 0.67 0.24 -0.47
C ASP A 164 1.53 -0.78 0.29
N SER A 165 2.52 -1.38 -0.36
CA SER A 165 3.47 -2.31 0.25
C SER A 165 2.76 -3.48 0.97
N ALA A 166 2.91 -3.62 2.28
CA ALA A 166 2.18 -4.57 3.12
C ALA A 166 0.66 -4.32 3.08
N GLY A 167 0.21 -3.07 3.01
CA GLY A 167 -1.20 -2.73 2.79
C GLY A 167 -1.70 -3.18 1.41
N GLY A 168 -0.84 -3.11 0.39
CA GLY A 168 -1.10 -3.69 -0.93
C GLY A 168 -1.27 -5.21 -0.88
N ASN A 169 -0.51 -5.89 -0.03
CA ASN A 169 -0.71 -7.32 0.25
C ASN A 169 -2.09 -7.59 0.86
N LEU A 170 -2.44 -6.85 1.92
CA LEU A 170 -3.75 -6.98 2.57
C LEU A 170 -4.91 -6.73 1.59
N ALA A 171 -4.79 -5.69 0.75
CA ALA A 171 -5.80 -5.38 -0.27
C ALA A 171 -5.91 -6.48 -1.34
N ALA A 172 -4.79 -7.02 -1.84
CA ALA A 172 -4.79 -8.10 -2.83
C ALA A 172 -5.42 -9.38 -2.28
N VAL A 173 -5.07 -9.78 -1.05
CA VAL A 173 -5.62 -10.98 -0.41
C VAL A 173 -7.10 -10.77 -0.08
N ALA A 174 -7.48 -9.60 0.46
CA ALA A 174 -8.88 -9.29 0.74
C ALA A 174 -9.73 -9.33 -0.54
N ALA A 175 -9.25 -8.74 -1.64
CA ALA A 175 -9.94 -8.78 -2.93
C ALA A 175 -10.10 -10.22 -3.43
N ASN A 176 -9.06 -11.06 -3.34
CA ASN A 176 -9.14 -12.48 -3.71
C ASN A 176 -10.23 -13.21 -2.90
N ARG A 177 -10.31 -12.98 -1.58
CA ARG A 177 -11.32 -13.61 -0.71
C ARG A 177 -12.73 -13.11 -0.98
N ILE A 178 -12.90 -11.80 -1.16
CA ILE A 178 -14.19 -11.17 -1.45
C ILE A 178 -14.72 -11.66 -2.80
N CYS A 179 -13.90 -11.63 -3.84
CA CYS A 179 -14.31 -12.00 -5.19
C CYS A 179 -14.44 -13.51 -5.40
N ALA A 180 -13.97 -14.34 -4.47
CA ALA A 180 -14.20 -15.78 -4.47
C ALA A 180 -15.61 -16.16 -3.95
N THR A 181 -16.33 -15.22 -3.36
CA THR A 181 -17.70 -15.43 -2.81
C THR A 181 -18.64 -14.34 -3.33
N ASN A 182 -19.94 -14.52 -3.11
CA ASN A 182 -20.96 -13.50 -3.41
C ASN A 182 -21.61 -12.96 -2.14
N GLU A 183 -20.93 -13.03 -1.00
CA GLU A 183 -21.47 -12.63 0.30
C GLU A 183 -21.60 -11.10 0.45
N ILE A 184 -20.72 -10.36 -0.23
CA ILE A 184 -20.71 -8.89 -0.21
C ILE A 184 -20.48 -8.33 -1.60
N VAL A 185 -20.72 -7.03 -1.76
CA VAL A 185 -20.43 -6.30 -3.02
C VAL A 185 -18.95 -6.44 -3.35
N HIS A 186 -18.65 -6.83 -4.60
CA HIS A 186 -17.29 -6.88 -5.09
C HIS A 186 -16.74 -5.47 -5.29
N PRO A 187 -15.44 -5.24 -5.08
CA PRO A 187 -14.84 -3.94 -5.33
C PRO A 187 -14.91 -3.56 -6.81
N ALA A 188 -15.18 -2.29 -7.07
CA ALA A 188 -15.20 -1.72 -8.42
C ALA A 188 -13.81 -1.58 -9.03
N GLY A 189 -12.78 -1.51 -8.19
CA GLY A 189 -11.38 -1.42 -8.60
C GLY A 189 -10.44 -1.87 -7.49
N LEU A 190 -9.21 -2.26 -7.87
CA LEU A 190 -8.16 -2.67 -6.94
C LEU A 190 -6.89 -1.87 -7.21
N MET A 191 -6.42 -1.08 -6.22
CA MET A 191 -5.22 -0.25 -6.31
C MET A 191 -4.09 -0.84 -5.48
N LEU A 192 -3.03 -1.32 -6.11
CA LEU A 192 -1.89 -1.98 -5.49
C LEU A 192 -0.61 -1.18 -5.76
N LEU A 193 -0.10 -0.49 -4.74
CA LEU A 193 1.10 0.31 -4.85
C LEU A 193 2.30 -0.49 -4.33
N TYR A 194 3.25 -0.80 -5.20
CA TYR A 194 4.45 -1.65 -4.92
C TYR A 194 4.15 -2.78 -3.93
N PRO A 195 3.14 -3.63 -4.22
CA PRO A 195 2.59 -4.57 -3.26
C PRO A 195 3.58 -5.69 -2.92
N VAL A 196 3.53 -6.17 -1.68
CA VAL A 196 4.09 -7.47 -1.32
C VAL A 196 3.15 -8.56 -1.83
N THR A 197 3.61 -9.42 -2.73
CA THR A 197 2.74 -10.47 -3.31
C THR A 197 3.27 -11.87 -3.15
N ASP A 198 4.54 -12.02 -2.75
CA ASP A 198 5.17 -13.31 -2.52
C ASP A 198 6.06 -13.30 -1.27
N HIS A 199 6.29 -14.48 -0.71
CA HIS A 199 7.22 -14.63 0.41
C HIS A 199 8.68 -14.50 -0.08
N PRO A 200 9.60 -13.89 0.70
CA PRO A 200 11.00 -13.72 0.31
C PRO A 200 11.75 -15.01 -0.05
N SER A 201 11.22 -16.20 0.29
CA SER A 201 11.77 -17.47 -0.13
C SER A 201 11.67 -17.74 -1.64
N ALA A 202 10.86 -16.99 -2.36
CA ALA A 202 10.78 -17.02 -3.82
C ALA A 202 12.07 -16.53 -4.47
N ASN A 203 12.89 -15.77 -3.73
CA ASN A 203 14.17 -15.24 -4.19
C ASN A 203 14.08 -14.48 -5.52
N HIS A 204 13.06 -13.63 -5.67
CA HIS A 204 12.97 -12.73 -6.81
C HIS A 204 14.27 -11.94 -6.97
N VAL A 205 14.67 -11.69 -8.22
CA VAL A 205 15.97 -11.07 -8.53
C VAL A 205 16.10 -9.69 -7.89
N SER A 206 15.00 -8.93 -7.80
CA SER A 206 14.97 -7.62 -7.16
C SER A 206 15.38 -7.64 -5.68
N TYR A 207 15.17 -8.75 -4.95
CA TYR A 207 15.67 -8.90 -3.56
C TYR A 207 17.20 -8.96 -3.46
N THR A 208 17.89 -9.27 -4.55
CA THR A 208 19.35 -9.24 -4.64
C THR A 208 19.84 -7.92 -5.23
N GLU A 209 19.26 -7.49 -6.35
CA GLU A 209 19.63 -6.25 -7.04
C GLU A 209 19.39 -5.00 -6.20
N ASN A 210 18.32 -5.00 -5.39
CA ASN A 210 17.91 -3.89 -4.55
C ASN A 210 18.04 -4.21 -3.05
N ALA A 211 18.96 -5.12 -2.69
CA ALA A 211 19.09 -5.59 -1.31
C ALA A 211 19.33 -4.48 -0.31
N THR A 212 20.12 -3.47 -0.67
CA THR A 212 20.56 -2.37 0.21
C THR A 212 20.71 -1.05 -0.56
N GLY A 213 20.59 0.07 0.15
CA GLY A 213 20.95 1.39 -0.36
C GLY A 213 19.86 2.10 -1.16
N TYR A 214 18.62 1.55 -1.18
CA TYR A 214 17.49 2.10 -1.94
C TYR A 214 16.27 2.41 -1.07
N GLY A 215 16.47 2.65 0.23
CA GLY A 215 15.42 2.95 1.18
C GLY A 215 14.92 1.71 1.90
N LEU A 216 14.05 0.92 1.29
CA LEU A 216 13.68 -0.38 1.83
C LEU A 216 14.80 -1.39 1.57
N GLU A 217 15.24 -2.09 2.62
CA GLU A 217 16.22 -3.17 2.50
C GLU A 217 15.55 -4.56 2.54
N ALA A 218 16.08 -5.49 1.75
CA ALA A 218 15.62 -6.88 1.72
C ALA A 218 15.69 -7.56 3.11
N SER A 219 16.70 -7.21 3.90
CA SER A 219 16.88 -7.70 5.28
C SER A 219 15.79 -7.22 6.22
N VAL A 220 15.34 -5.97 6.08
CA VAL A 220 14.22 -5.40 6.85
C VAL A 220 12.90 -6.05 6.46
N MET A 221 12.70 -6.31 5.14
CA MET A 221 11.51 -7.04 4.71
C MET A 221 11.46 -8.45 5.29
N ARG A 222 12.59 -9.18 5.30
CA ARG A 222 12.63 -10.51 5.95
C ARG A 222 12.33 -10.43 7.44
N PHE A 223 12.81 -9.39 8.12
CA PHE A 223 12.48 -9.16 9.52
C PHE A 223 10.97 -8.90 9.72
N PHE A 224 10.34 -8.08 8.90
CA PHE A 224 8.89 -7.81 8.99
C PHE A 224 8.07 -9.09 8.75
N TRP A 225 8.43 -9.91 7.78
CA TRP A 225 7.81 -11.21 7.56
C TRP A 225 7.88 -12.13 8.79
N GLN A 226 9.01 -12.13 9.49
CA GLN A 226 9.17 -12.90 10.73
C GLN A 226 8.24 -12.39 11.85
N GLN A 227 7.98 -11.08 11.90
CA GLN A 227 7.05 -10.53 12.89
C GLN A 227 5.59 -10.80 12.52
N TYR A 228 5.25 -10.75 11.23
CA TYR A 228 3.86 -10.87 10.75
C TYR A 228 3.38 -12.30 10.64
N ALA A 229 4.15 -13.19 10.03
CA ALA A 229 3.70 -14.52 9.61
C ALA A 229 4.67 -15.65 10.03
N SER A 230 5.29 -15.54 11.21
CA SER A 230 6.16 -16.58 11.75
C SER A 230 5.41 -17.92 11.88
N GLY A 231 5.97 -18.98 11.32
CA GLY A 231 5.37 -20.31 11.36
C GLY A 231 4.23 -20.57 10.35
N VAL A 232 3.86 -19.56 9.57
CA VAL A 232 2.93 -19.72 8.44
C VAL A 232 3.68 -20.23 7.23
N SER A 233 3.08 -21.17 6.48
CA SER A 233 3.70 -21.66 5.25
C SER A 233 3.88 -20.54 4.24
N PRO A 234 5.05 -20.40 3.61
CA PRO A 234 5.24 -19.44 2.49
C PRO A 234 4.24 -19.63 1.35
N ASP A 235 3.66 -20.83 1.21
CA ASP A 235 2.69 -21.16 0.17
C ASP A 235 1.25 -20.80 0.55
N ASP A 236 1.01 -20.29 1.77
CA ASP A 236 -0.32 -19.83 2.15
C ASP A 236 -0.69 -18.59 1.31
N THR A 237 -1.73 -18.73 0.51
CA THR A 237 -2.20 -17.69 -0.41
C THR A 237 -2.81 -16.49 0.29
N ASN A 238 -3.08 -16.59 1.59
CA ASN A 238 -3.51 -15.47 2.43
C ASN A 238 -2.35 -14.57 2.90
N ILE A 239 -1.11 -14.96 2.62
CA ILE A 239 0.07 -14.10 2.81
C ILE A 239 0.83 -13.90 1.50
N SER A 240 0.79 -14.88 0.58
CA SER A 240 1.49 -14.88 -0.72
C SER A 240 0.49 -14.99 -1.89
N PRO A 241 -0.26 -13.92 -2.22
CA PRO A 241 -1.31 -13.98 -3.25
C PRO A 241 -0.78 -14.34 -4.65
N LEU A 242 0.49 -14.14 -4.92
CA LEU A 242 1.13 -14.59 -6.15
C LEU A 242 1.09 -16.12 -6.30
N ARG A 243 1.00 -16.89 -5.22
CA ARG A 243 0.97 -18.37 -5.22
C ARG A 243 -0.41 -18.96 -5.43
N LEU A 244 -1.45 -18.13 -5.52
CA LEU A 244 -2.82 -18.59 -5.75
C LEU A 244 -2.91 -19.38 -7.08
N ALA A 245 -3.41 -20.61 -7.06
CA ALA A 245 -3.49 -21.44 -8.25
C ALA A 245 -4.48 -20.90 -9.30
N THR A 246 -5.63 -20.42 -8.83
CA THR A 246 -6.68 -19.84 -9.68
C THR A 246 -7.04 -18.46 -9.17
N VAL A 247 -6.91 -17.46 -10.02
CA VAL A 247 -7.29 -16.07 -9.70
C VAL A 247 -8.81 -15.95 -9.84
N PRO A 248 -9.53 -15.44 -8.83
CA PRO A 248 -10.96 -15.15 -8.96
C PRO A 248 -11.20 -14.01 -9.96
N SER A 249 -12.46 -13.75 -10.30
CA SER A 249 -12.83 -12.62 -11.16
C SER A 249 -12.62 -11.30 -10.41
N LEU A 250 -11.41 -10.77 -10.43
CA LEU A 250 -11.06 -9.50 -9.82
C LEU A 250 -11.52 -8.31 -10.67
N PRO A 251 -11.75 -7.15 -10.04
CA PRO A 251 -12.05 -5.92 -10.76
C PRO A 251 -10.84 -5.40 -11.57
N PRO A 252 -11.01 -4.36 -12.39
CA PRO A 252 -9.88 -3.63 -12.95
C PRO A 252 -8.84 -3.32 -11.87
N THR A 253 -7.58 -3.63 -12.14
CA THR A 253 -6.51 -3.58 -11.14
C THR A 253 -5.37 -2.70 -11.61
N LEU A 254 -5.01 -1.70 -10.81
CA LEU A 254 -3.77 -0.94 -10.92
C LEU A 254 -2.69 -1.63 -10.09
N VAL A 255 -1.53 -1.87 -10.71
CA VAL A 255 -0.32 -2.31 -10.00
C VAL A 255 0.79 -1.31 -10.31
N ALA A 256 1.23 -0.55 -9.31
CA ALA A 256 2.39 0.33 -9.42
C ALA A 256 3.64 -0.37 -8.88
N THR A 257 4.78 -0.22 -9.55
CA THR A 257 6.08 -0.77 -9.14
C THR A 257 7.18 0.27 -9.30
N ALA A 258 8.28 0.13 -8.56
CA ALA A 258 9.45 1.00 -8.64
C ALA A 258 10.72 0.21 -8.98
N GLU A 259 11.64 0.81 -9.73
CA GLU A 259 12.87 0.14 -10.18
C GLU A 259 13.79 -0.22 -9.02
N TYR A 260 13.99 0.73 -8.07
CA TYR A 260 14.89 0.57 -6.93
C TYR A 260 14.14 0.06 -5.69
N ASP A 261 13.48 -1.10 -5.84
CA ASP A 261 12.64 -1.70 -4.81
C ASP A 261 12.89 -3.22 -4.74
N PRO A 262 13.19 -3.80 -3.59
CA PRO A 262 13.25 -5.26 -3.46
C PRO A 262 11.95 -5.95 -3.83
N LEU A 263 10.79 -5.27 -3.72
CA LEU A 263 9.46 -5.79 -4.09
C LEU A 263 9.11 -5.57 -5.57
N ARG A 264 10.01 -5.00 -6.38
CA ARG A 264 9.76 -4.72 -7.80
C ARG A 264 9.22 -5.95 -8.54
N ASP A 265 9.91 -7.07 -8.42
CA ASP A 265 9.56 -8.28 -9.16
C ASP A 265 8.31 -8.99 -8.60
N ASP A 266 8.00 -8.81 -7.31
CA ASP A 266 6.75 -9.21 -6.69
C ASP A 266 5.56 -8.60 -7.44
N GLY A 267 5.55 -7.27 -7.54
CA GLY A 267 4.48 -6.52 -8.21
C GLY A 267 4.40 -6.83 -9.70
N ILE A 268 5.54 -6.91 -10.40
CA ILE A 268 5.60 -7.25 -11.84
C ILE A 268 5.04 -8.66 -12.09
N ALA A 269 5.42 -9.64 -11.27
CA ALA A 269 4.94 -11.01 -11.41
C ALA A 269 3.44 -11.11 -11.16
N TYR A 270 2.94 -10.39 -10.15
CA TYR A 270 1.52 -10.37 -9.84
C TYR A 270 0.70 -9.72 -10.94
N ALA A 271 1.11 -8.55 -11.45
CA ALA A 271 0.47 -7.88 -12.60
C ALA A 271 0.37 -8.82 -13.82
N LYS A 272 1.47 -9.52 -14.16
CA LYS A 272 1.49 -10.50 -15.25
C LYS A 272 0.54 -11.67 -15.01
N LYS A 273 0.48 -12.18 -13.77
CA LYS A 273 -0.43 -13.26 -13.38
C LYS A 273 -1.87 -12.85 -13.54
N LEU A 274 -2.26 -11.68 -13.06
CA LEU A 274 -3.61 -11.14 -13.19
C LEU A 274 -4.01 -10.96 -14.66
N ALA A 275 -3.14 -10.33 -15.46
CA ALA A 275 -3.38 -10.16 -16.89
C ALA A 275 -3.55 -11.49 -17.63
N LYS A 276 -2.72 -12.52 -17.29
CA LYS A 276 -2.86 -13.87 -17.83
C LYS A 276 -4.19 -14.54 -17.46
N ALA A 277 -4.74 -14.18 -16.31
CA ALA A 277 -6.06 -14.66 -15.85
C ALA A 277 -7.23 -13.88 -16.48
N GLY A 278 -6.96 -12.92 -17.38
CA GLY A 278 -7.99 -12.12 -18.06
C GLY A 278 -8.47 -10.89 -17.30
N ILE A 279 -7.81 -10.52 -16.21
CA ILE A 279 -8.12 -9.31 -15.46
C ILE A 279 -7.61 -8.08 -16.22
N ALA A 280 -8.39 -7.01 -16.26
CA ALA A 280 -7.96 -5.72 -16.79
C ALA A 280 -6.91 -5.10 -15.86
N VAL A 281 -5.64 -5.17 -16.25
CA VAL A 281 -4.51 -4.68 -15.44
C VAL A 281 -3.88 -3.45 -16.07
N THR A 282 -3.77 -2.38 -15.29
CA THR A 282 -2.90 -1.24 -15.57
C THR A 282 -1.63 -1.40 -14.76
N HIS A 283 -0.50 -1.67 -15.42
CA HIS A 283 0.79 -1.77 -14.73
C HIS A 283 1.62 -0.51 -14.98
N MET A 284 1.88 0.24 -13.92
CA MET A 284 2.70 1.44 -13.91
C MET A 284 4.06 1.12 -13.30
N HIS A 285 5.15 1.43 -14.02
CA HIS A 285 6.49 1.17 -13.54
C HIS A 285 7.32 2.46 -13.48
N ALA A 286 7.61 2.91 -12.27
CA ALA A 286 8.48 4.06 -12.04
C ALA A 286 9.96 3.65 -12.16
N ALA A 287 10.51 3.83 -13.38
CA ALA A 287 11.84 3.33 -13.76
C ALA A 287 13.02 4.04 -13.06
N ASP A 288 12.77 5.15 -12.38
CA ASP A 288 13.74 6.02 -11.73
C ASP A 288 13.44 6.27 -10.24
N MET A 289 12.48 5.50 -9.66
CA MET A 289 12.04 5.71 -8.29
C MET A 289 12.30 4.47 -7.41
N HIS A 290 12.15 4.68 -6.10
CA HIS A 290 12.34 3.69 -5.05
C HIS A 290 11.02 3.30 -4.38
N HIS A 291 11.05 2.32 -3.46
CA HIS A 291 9.91 1.96 -2.63
C HIS A 291 9.32 3.19 -1.91
N ASN A 292 8.00 3.28 -1.75
CA ASN A 292 7.25 4.39 -1.14
C ASN A 292 7.25 5.72 -1.91
N PHE A 293 7.71 5.77 -3.15
CA PHE A 293 7.91 7.02 -3.89
C PHE A 293 6.67 7.94 -3.97
N PRO A 294 5.42 7.43 -4.16
CA PRO A 294 4.25 8.29 -4.25
C PRO A 294 3.58 8.57 -2.90
N VAL A 295 4.01 7.89 -1.83
CA VAL A 295 3.37 7.97 -0.50
C VAL A 295 4.22 8.74 0.50
N HIS A 296 5.55 8.63 0.40
CA HIS A 296 6.45 9.26 1.36
C HIS A 296 6.46 10.80 1.19
N PRO A 297 6.14 11.58 2.24
CA PRO A 297 6.02 13.04 2.15
C PRO A 297 7.26 13.73 1.55
N GLY A 298 8.45 13.25 1.91
CA GLY A 298 9.71 13.80 1.42
C GLY A 298 9.96 13.58 -0.06
N THR A 299 9.45 12.48 -0.65
CA THR A 299 9.54 12.23 -2.09
C THR A 299 8.50 13.02 -2.85
N ILE A 300 7.27 13.12 -2.35
CA ILE A 300 6.23 13.97 -2.93
C ILE A 300 6.71 15.42 -3.02
N ALA A 301 7.34 15.94 -1.97
CA ALA A 301 7.80 17.31 -1.92
C ALA A 301 9.00 17.64 -2.83
N ARG A 302 9.81 16.65 -3.20
CA ARG A 302 11.11 16.87 -3.86
C ARG A 302 11.21 16.30 -5.27
N PHE A 303 10.41 15.30 -5.61
CA PHE A 303 10.54 14.57 -6.86
C PHE A 303 9.26 14.65 -7.68
N PRO A 304 9.28 15.33 -8.83
CA PRO A 304 8.11 15.48 -9.71
C PRO A 304 7.52 14.14 -10.16
N GLN A 305 8.33 13.08 -10.24
CA GLN A 305 7.90 11.73 -10.56
C GLN A 305 6.87 11.17 -9.55
N SER A 306 7.02 11.55 -8.27
CA SER A 306 6.05 11.15 -7.23
C SER A 306 4.71 11.84 -7.41
N VAL A 307 4.72 13.11 -7.80
CA VAL A 307 3.49 13.87 -8.10
C VAL A 307 2.83 13.33 -9.37
N ALA A 308 3.61 13.11 -10.44
CA ALA A 308 3.10 12.55 -11.69
C ALA A 308 2.44 11.18 -11.48
N ALA A 309 3.05 10.32 -10.65
CA ALA A 309 2.46 9.02 -10.34
C ALA A 309 1.13 9.15 -9.57
N LEU A 310 1.02 10.11 -8.65
CA LEU A 310 -0.23 10.39 -7.94
C LEU A 310 -1.32 10.87 -8.89
N ASP A 311 -0.99 11.72 -9.85
CA ASP A 311 -1.92 12.17 -10.90
C ASP A 311 -2.40 11.00 -11.77
N GLU A 312 -1.50 10.08 -12.14
CA GLU A 312 -1.84 8.87 -12.89
C GLU A 312 -2.76 7.93 -12.07
N PHE A 313 -2.53 7.76 -10.76
CA PHE A 313 -3.42 6.98 -9.88
C PHE A 313 -4.79 7.62 -9.80
N ALA A 314 -4.84 8.94 -9.64
CA ALA A 314 -6.10 9.69 -9.62
C ALA A 314 -6.86 9.58 -10.94
N GLN A 315 -6.17 9.68 -12.07
CA GLN A 315 -6.77 9.50 -13.39
C GLN A 315 -7.33 8.08 -13.56
N TRP A 316 -6.52 7.05 -13.25
CA TRP A 316 -6.96 5.66 -13.32
C TRP A 316 -8.19 5.42 -12.44
N THR A 317 -8.20 5.97 -11.23
CA THR A 317 -9.33 5.86 -10.31
C THR A 317 -10.59 6.45 -10.92
N ARG A 318 -10.54 7.71 -11.41
CA ARG A 318 -11.69 8.36 -12.06
C ARG A 318 -12.21 7.57 -13.27
N GLU A 319 -11.32 6.97 -14.06
CA GLU A 319 -11.70 6.16 -15.21
C GLU A 319 -12.36 4.83 -14.84
N THR A 320 -11.92 4.22 -13.74
CA THR A 320 -12.42 2.93 -13.26
C THR A 320 -13.82 3.05 -12.63
N VAL A 321 -14.14 4.18 -11.99
CA VAL A 321 -15.39 4.37 -11.23
C VAL A 321 -16.39 5.35 -11.91
N LYS A 322 -16.29 5.51 -13.21
CA LYS A 322 -17.23 6.34 -14.02
C LYS A 322 -18.67 5.85 -13.99
#